data_e57de263d082353a790d1488756aca80
#
_entry.id   e57de263d082353a790d1488756aca80
#
_cell.length_a   1.000
_cell.length_b   1.000
_cell.length_c   1.000
_cell.angle_alpha   90.00
_cell.angle_beta   90.00
_cell.angle_gamma   90.00
#
_symmetry.space_group_name_H-M   'P 1'
#
loop_
_entity.id
_entity.type
_entity.pdbx_description
1 polymer ?
#
loop_
_entity_poly.entity_id
_entity_poly.type
_entity_poly.pdbx_seq_one_letter_code
_entity_poly.pdbx_strand_id
1 'polypeptide(L)'
;DEAKEAGCYLEYRWRKRRELKRNFSPYAFSTGWGGASFALLQMYLVTKDEHYRTLVEEILDQAVRDAIPVKEGEGYYWSTYPGIVGTAGTILVILNAAEKLGREDWKEFAVKAGRYFLTRGRDMGNGMICYTGVDPTYFGAGKDYIDPNFPMGTGGIGFLMLKLYEVSGKKEFLDAVKGVPEYMDTVAVKM
;
A
#
# COMPACT_ATOMS: atom_id res chain seq x y z
N ASP A 1 -15.85 -27.00 -0.19
CA ASP A 1 -15.16 -26.15 -1.18
C ASP A 1 -14.13 -25.29 -0.46
N GLU A 2 -12.85 -25.58 -0.69
CA GLU A 2 -11.69 -24.99 -0.01
C GLU A 2 -11.71 -23.44 0.00
N ALA A 3 -12.17 -22.81 -1.08
CA ALA A 3 -12.24 -21.36 -1.15
C ALA A 3 -13.24 -20.78 -0.15
N LYS A 4 -14.38 -21.44 0.04
CA LYS A 4 -15.38 -21.02 1.06
C LYS A 4 -14.84 -21.20 2.46
N GLU A 5 -14.15 -22.29 2.73
CA GLU A 5 -13.50 -22.53 4.03
C GLU A 5 -12.45 -21.46 4.33
N ALA A 6 -11.63 -21.09 3.33
CA ALA A 6 -10.68 -20.01 3.46
C ALA A 6 -11.37 -18.66 3.75
N GLY A 7 -12.49 -18.36 3.07
CA GLY A 7 -13.27 -17.15 3.32
C GLY A 7 -13.84 -17.11 4.74
N CYS A 8 -14.43 -18.22 5.22
CA CYS A 8 -14.92 -18.34 6.59
C CYS A 8 -13.80 -18.17 7.63
N TYR A 9 -12.60 -18.72 7.34
CA TYR A 9 -11.44 -18.52 8.21
C TYR A 9 -11.00 -17.07 8.27
N LEU A 10 -10.94 -16.36 7.14
CA LEU A 10 -10.59 -14.94 7.10
C LEU A 10 -11.61 -14.10 7.89
N GLU A 11 -12.90 -14.39 7.74
CA GLU A 11 -13.94 -13.72 8.54
C GLU A 11 -13.76 -13.98 10.03
N TYR A 12 -13.62 -15.25 10.43
CA TYR A 12 -13.36 -15.60 11.83
C TYR A 12 -12.19 -14.83 12.39
N ARG A 13 -11.07 -14.78 11.68
CA ARG A 13 -9.88 -14.03 12.09
C ARG A 13 -10.15 -12.53 12.18
N TRP A 14 -10.93 -11.97 11.26
CA TRP A 14 -11.31 -10.56 11.29
C TRP A 14 -12.17 -10.23 12.52
N ARG A 15 -13.17 -11.07 12.82
CA ARG A 15 -14.01 -10.90 14.02
C ARG A 15 -13.20 -10.97 15.31
N LYS A 16 -12.15 -11.77 15.34
CA LYS A 16 -11.22 -11.98 16.46
C LYS A 16 -10.00 -11.04 16.46
N ARG A 17 -9.88 -10.10 15.53
CA ARG A 17 -8.68 -9.29 15.32
C ARG A 17 -8.20 -8.50 16.55
N ARG A 18 -9.11 -8.11 17.44
CA ARG A 18 -8.78 -7.38 18.68
C ARG A 18 -8.07 -8.24 19.72
N GLU A 19 -8.24 -9.55 19.64
CA GLU A 19 -7.61 -10.55 20.51
C GLU A 19 -6.23 -10.97 19.98
N LEU A 20 -5.96 -10.68 18.71
CA LEU A 20 -4.70 -11.04 18.06
C LEU A 20 -3.61 -10.00 18.39
N LYS A 21 -2.36 -10.46 18.53
CA LYS A 21 -1.23 -9.55 18.66
C LYS A 21 -1.17 -8.60 17.48
N ARG A 22 -0.90 -7.31 17.76
CA ARG A 22 -0.75 -6.30 16.71
C ARG A 22 0.33 -6.69 15.71
N ASN A 23 0.01 -6.65 14.43
CA ASN A 23 0.98 -6.73 13.36
C ASN A 23 1.63 -5.35 13.15
N PHE A 24 2.90 -5.31 12.72
CA PHE A 24 3.62 -4.07 12.38
C PHE A 24 2.95 -3.30 11.24
N SER A 25 2.30 -4.02 10.32
CA SER A 25 1.59 -3.46 9.17
C SER A 25 0.21 -4.08 9.05
N PRO A 26 -0.76 -3.65 9.89
CA PRO A 26 -2.03 -4.36 10.04
C PRO A 26 -2.86 -4.44 8.76
N TYR A 27 -2.66 -3.49 7.84
CA TYR A 27 -3.39 -3.42 6.57
C TYR A 27 -2.52 -3.67 5.34
N ALA A 28 -1.29 -4.13 5.52
CA ALA A 28 -0.40 -4.45 4.41
C ALA A 28 -0.95 -5.56 3.51
N PHE A 29 -0.56 -5.53 2.23
CA PHE A 29 -0.98 -6.54 1.27
C PHE A 29 -0.45 -7.94 1.61
N SER A 30 0.83 -8.05 1.96
CA SER A 30 1.48 -9.37 2.14
C SER A 30 1.24 -10.02 3.50
N THR A 31 1.02 -9.24 4.56
CA THR A 31 1.01 -9.76 5.95
C THR A 31 -0.18 -9.28 6.77
N GLY A 32 -1.06 -8.46 6.18
CA GLY A 32 -2.14 -7.79 6.90
C GLY A 32 -3.52 -8.02 6.30
N TRP A 33 -4.48 -7.27 6.83
CA TRP A 33 -5.87 -7.31 6.39
C TRP A 33 -6.07 -6.79 4.96
N GLY A 34 -5.10 -6.05 4.40
CA GLY A 34 -5.10 -5.67 2.99
C GLY A 34 -5.10 -6.89 2.08
N GLY A 35 -4.21 -7.86 2.30
CA GLY A 35 -4.21 -9.11 1.53
C GLY A 35 -5.48 -9.94 1.73
N ALA A 36 -6.00 -10.00 2.97
CA ALA A 36 -7.25 -10.67 3.25
C ALA A 36 -8.42 -10.02 2.51
N SER A 37 -8.53 -8.68 2.53
CA SER A 37 -9.58 -7.97 1.80
C SER A 37 -9.44 -8.12 0.28
N PHE A 38 -8.22 -8.18 -0.25
CA PHE A 38 -7.99 -8.48 -1.67
C PHE A 38 -8.50 -9.87 -2.04
N ALA A 39 -8.20 -10.90 -1.24
CA ALA A 39 -8.68 -12.26 -1.47
C ALA A 39 -10.23 -12.34 -1.42
N LEU A 40 -10.84 -11.73 -0.39
CA LEU A 40 -12.29 -11.64 -0.27
C LEU A 40 -12.94 -10.89 -1.44
N LEU A 41 -12.29 -9.83 -1.94
CA LEU A 41 -12.73 -9.11 -3.13
C LEU A 41 -12.74 -10.03 -4.37
N GLN A 42 -11.69 -10.84 -4.57
CA GLN A 42 -11.67 -11.81 -5.67
C GLN A 42 -12.80 -12.84 -5.52
N MET A 43 -13.06 -13.32 -4.29
CA MET A 43 -14.20 -14.22 -4.03
C MET A 43 -15.53 -13.57 -4.41
N TYR A 44 -15.76 -12.31 -4.01
CA TYR A 44 -16.95 -11.55 -4.42
C TYR A 44 -17.06 -11.42 -5.95
N LEU A 45 -15.97 -11.04 -6.61
CA LEU A 45 -15.97 -10.81 -8.06
C LEU A 45 -16.32 -12.08 -8.86
N VAL A 46 -15.93 -13.24 -8.35
CA VAL A 46 -16.22 -14.54 -8.96
C VAL A 46 -17.59 -15.07 -8.59
N THR A 47 -17.95 -15.05 -7.29
CA THR A 47 -19.17 -15.69 -6.79
C THR A 47 -20.39 -14.79 -6.81
N LYS A 48 -20.20 -13.48 -6.82
CA LYS A 48 -21.23 -12.44 -6.61
C LYS A 48 -21.97 -12.56 -5.27
N ASP A 49 -21.35 -13.23 -4.30
CA ASP A 49 -21.89 -13.33 -2.95
C ASP A 49 -21.61 -12.03 -2.16
N GLU A 50 -22.67 -11.27 -1.90
CA GLU A 50 -22.60 -9.97 -1.21
C GLU A 50 -22.02 -10.06 0.21
N HIS A 51 -21.97 -11.25 0.80
CA HIS A 51 -21.32 -11.47 2.07
C HIS A 51 -19.82 -11.09 2.01
N TYR A 52 -19.12 -11.53 0.96
CA TYR A 52 -17.70 -11.19 0.78
C TYR A 52 -17.48 -9.69 0.51
N ARG A 53 -18.38 -9.06 -0.24
CA ARG A 53 -18.36 -7.61 -0.44
C ARG A 53 -18.46 -6.87 0.88
N THR A 54 -19.44 -7.25 1.72
CA THR A 54 -19.65 -6.64 3.05
C THR A 54 -18.39 -6.76 3.91
N LEU A 55 -17.72 -7.92 3.91
CA LEU A 55 -16.48 -8.10 4.65
C LEU A 55 -15.34 -7.21 4.12
N VAL A 56 -15.20 -7.06 2.81
CA VAL A 56 -14.21 -6.15 2.21
C VAL A 56 -14.48 -4.72 2.66
N GLU A 57 -15.75 -4.27 2.61
CA GLU A 57 -16.14 -2.93 3.02
C GLU A 57 -15.86 -2.70 4.51
N GLU A 58 -16.20 -3.64 5.39
CA GLU A 58 -15.86 -3.55 6.81
C GLU A 58 -14.35 -3.42 7.07
N ILE A 59 -13.53 -4.22 6.39
CA ILE A 59 -12.08 -4.23 6.56
C ILE A 59 -11.47 -2.91 6.08
N LEU A 60 -11.84 -2.45 4.89
CA LEU A 60 -11.24 -1.26 4.29
C LEU A 60 -11.76 0.03 4.90
N ASP A 61 -13.02 0.11 5.30
CA ASP A 61 -13.53 1.22 6.10
C ASP A 61 -12.81 1.33 7.45
N GLN A 62 -12.47 0.18 8.07
CA GLN A 62 -11.64 0.20 9.27
C GLN A 62 -10.21 0.66 8.97
N ALA A 63 -9.63 0.24 7.84
CA ALA A 63 -8.32 0.72 7.42
C ALA A 63 -8.30 2.25 7.22
N VAL A 64 -9.34 2.81 6.60
CA VAL A 64 -9.50 4.27 6.46
C VAL A 64 -9.57 4.97 7.81
N ARG A 65 -10.34 4.44 8.75
CA ARG A 65 -10.44 5.01 10.12
C ARG A 65 -9.14 4.92 10.91
N ASP A 66 -8.36 3.86 10.71
CA ASP A 66 -7.11 3.62 11.44
C ASP A 66 -5.89 4.31 10.79
N ALA A 67 -6.10 5.04 9.70
CA ALA A 67 -5.04 5.77 9.03
C ALA A 67 -4.47 6.88 9.92
N ILE A 68 -3.15 6.94 10.00
CA ILE A 68 -2.43 7.90 10.83
C ILE A 68 -2.07 9.11 9.96
N PRO A 69 -2.55 10.32 10.27
CA PRO A 69 -2.19 11.52 9.53
C PRO A 69 -0.70 11.86 9.74
N VAL A 70 -0.06 12.35 8.70
CA VAL A 70 1.31 12.88 8.79
C VAL A 70 1.30 14.16 9.62
N LYS A 71 2.22 14.29 10.57
CA LYS A 71 2.31 15.46 11.45
C LYS A 71 2.77 16.72 10.71
N GLU A 72 3.72 16.56 9.80
CA GLU A 72 4.26 17.62 8.96
C GLU A 72 4.10 17.18 7.51
N GLY A 73 3.34 17.92 6.73
CA GLY A 73 3.03 17.58 5.35
C GLY A 73 1.61 17.05 5.17
N GLU A 74 1.40 16.36 4.07
CA GLU A 74 0.10 15.82 3.70
C GLU A 74 0.15 14.29 3.55
N GLY A 75 -1.00 13.65 3.76
CA GLY A 75 -1.16 12.21 3.56
C GLY A 75 -1.38 11.40 4.83
N TYR A 76 -1.43 10.08 4.65
CA TYR A 76 -1.67 9.12 5.73
C TYR A 76 -0.77 7.91 5.57
N TYR A 77 -0.47 7.26 6.69
CA TYR A 77 0.28 6.02 6.74
C TYR A 77 -0.33 5.05 7.77
N TRP A 78 0.06 3.77 7.72
CA TRP A 78 -0.41 2.73 8.65
C TRP A 78 0.73 2.02 9.35
N SER A 79 1.94 2.18 8.85
CA SER A 79 3.14 1.58 9.43
C SER A 79 4.37 2.37 9.05
N THR A 80 5.47 2.10 9.75
CA THR A 80 6.79 2.66 9.45
C THR A 80 7.43 2.03 8.20
N TYR A 81 6.81 0.99 7.63
CA TYR A 81 7.21 0.39 6.36
C TYR A 81 6.49 1.10 5.21
N PRO A 82 7.18 1.90 4.41
CA PRO A 82 6.53 2.65 3.34
C PRO A 82 6.23 1.81 2.09
N GLY A 83 6.98 0.73 1.82
CA GLY A 83 6.82 -0.11 0.62
C GLY A 83 5.48 -0.85 0.49
N ILE A 84 5.41 -1.77 -0.47
CA ILE A 84 4.23 -2.62 -0.71
C ILE A 84 3.91 -3.51 0.49
N VAL A 85 4.93 -3.90 1.24
CA VAL A 85 4.77 -4.62 2.52
C VAL A 85 4.18 -3.76 3.65
N GLY A 86 3.90 -2.50 3.41
CA GLY A 86 3.37 -1.54 4.37
C GLY A 86 2.38 -0.55 3.76
N THR A 87 2.64 0.74 3.95
CA THR A 87 1.74 1.84 3.58
C THR A 87 1.39 1.87 2.10
N ALA A 88 2.37 1.71 1.20
CA ALA A 88 2.11 1.71 -0.25
C ALA A 88 1.16 0.57 -0.65
N GLY A 89 1.36 -0.63 -0.11
CA GLY A 89 0.48 -1.77 -0.37
C GLY A 89 -0.93 -1.56 0.16
N THR A 90 -1.08 -0.93 1.33
CA THR A 90 -2.40 -0.58 1.87
C THR A 90 -3.15 0.36 0.92
N ILE A 91 -2.49 1.40 0.41
CA ILE A 91 -3.10 2.35 -0.53
C ILE A 91 -3.50 1.65 -1.83
N LEU A 92 -2.64 0.78 -2.38
CA LEU A 92 -2.96 0.02 -3.60
C LEU A 92 -4.17 -0.90 -3.43
N VAL A 93 -4.31 -1.55 -2.28
CA VAL A 93 -5.49 -2.39 -2.00
C VAL A 93 -6.76 -1.54 -1.96
N ILE A 94 -6.73 -0.39 -1.28
CA ILE A 94 -7.87 0.53 -1.21
C ILE A 94 -8.23 1.03 -2.62
N LEU A 95 -7.26 1.42 -3.45
CA LEU A 95 -7.48 1.84 -4.84
C LEU A 95 -8.12 0.74 -5.68
N ASN A 96 -7.58 -0.48 -5.61
CA ASN A 96 -8.12 -1.61 -6.36
C ASN A 96 -9.56 -1.93 -5.95
N ALA A 97 -9.85 -1.93 -4.65
CA ALA A 97 -11.20 -2.18 -4.16
C ALA A 97 -12.16 -1.02 -4.54
N ALA A 98 -11.70 0.22 -4.46
CA ALA A 98 -12.46 1.40 -4.89
C ALA A 98 -12.91 1.29 -6.33
N GLU A 99 -12.01 0.90 -7.23
CA GLU A 99 -12.32 0.70 -8.65
C GLU A 99 -13.36 -0.42 -8.85
N LYS A 100 -13.15 -1.58 -8.21
CA LYS A 100 -14.01 -2.77 -8.42
C LYS A 100 -15.39 -2.65 -7.77
N LEU A 101 -15.51 -1.86 -6.69
CA LEU A 101 -16.75 -1.68 -5.95
C LEU A 101 -17.46 -0.34 -6.23
N GLY A 102 -16.85 0.55 -7.03
CA GLY A 102 -17.39 1.87 -7.33
C GLY A 102 -17.38 2.83 -6.12
N ARG A 103 -16.41 2.69 -5.21
CA ARG A 103 -16.27 3.50 -4.00
C ARG A 103 -15.38 4.72 -4.26
N GLU A 104 -15.99 5.80 -4.73
CA GLU A 104 -15.25 7.04 -5.02
C GLU A 104 -14.63 7.67 -3.77
N ASP A 105 -15.29 7.56 -2.62
CA ASP A 105 -14.78 8.00 -1.32
C ASP A 105 -13.44 7.32 -0.94
N TRP A 106 -13.29 6.03 -1.21
CA TRP A 106 -12.03 5.32 -1.00
C TRP A 106 -10.95 5.75 -2.00
N LYS A 107 -11.32 6.00 -3.24
CA LYS A 107 -10.40 6.49 -4.25
C LYS A 107 -9.85 7.87 -3.87
N GLU A 108 -10.72 8.80 -3.49
CA GLU A 108 -10.32 10.13 -3.02
C GLU A 108 -9.42 10.03 -1.78
N PHE A 109 -9.79 9.18 -0.83
CA PHE A 109 -8.98 8.95 0.37
C PHE A 109 -7.61 8.36 0.02
N ALA A 110 -7.52 7.36 -0.86
CA ALA A 110 -6.26 6.75 -1.28
C ALA A 110 -5.33 7.76 -1.98
N VAL A 111 -5.89 8.62 -2.84
CA VAL A 111 -5.14 9.72 -3.47
C VAL A 111 -4.61 10.69 -2.40
N LYS A 112 -5.43 11.04 -1.41
CA LYS A 112 -4.99 11.89 -0.30
C LYS A 112 -3.93 11.20 0.55
N ALA A 113 -4.09 9.90 0.85
CA ALA A 113 -3.11 9.13 1.61
C ALA A 113 -1.76 9.05 0.89
N GLY A 114 -1.77 8.88 -0.43
CA GLY A 114 -0.56 8.77 -1.25
C GLY A 114 0.35 10.01 -1.22
N ARG A 115 -0.14 11.17 -0.82
CA ARG A 115 0.69 12.37 -0.61
C ARG A 115 1.76 12.18 0.46
N TYR A 116 1.59 11.19 1.33
CA TYR A 116 2.63 10.73 2.24
C TYR A 116 4.00 10.54 1.57
N PHE A 117 4.03 10.14 0.30
CA PHE A 117 5.27 9.87 -0.43
C PHE A 117 5.88 11.09 -1.12
N LEU A 118 5.14 12.19 -1.33
CA LEU A 118 5.61 13.34 -2.08
C LEU A 118 6.86 14.00 -1.49
N THR A 119 7.02 13.93 -0.16
CA THR A 119 8.17 14.50 0.57
C THR A 119 9.20 13.47 1.01
N ARG A 120 9.06 12.20 0.55
CA ARG A 120 9.92 11.08 0.98
C ARG A 120 10.87 10.59 -0.09
N GLY A 121 10.81 11.15 -1.29
CA GLY A 121 11.81 10.91 -2.31
C GLY A 121 13.16 11.49 -1.87
N ARG A 122 14.21 10.70 -2.01
CA ARG A 122 15.58 11.10 -1.76
C ARG A 122 16.28 11.42 -3.08
N ASP A 123 16.79 12.61 -3.21
CA ASP A 123 17.60 13.03 -4.34
C ASP A 123 18.97 12.32 -4.27
N MET A 124 19.29 11.59 -5.34
CA MET A 124 20.53 10.85 -5.51
C MET A 124 21.52 11.58 -6.44
N GLY A 125 21.18 12.80 -6.85
CA GLY A 125 21.92 13.57 -7.84
C GLY A 125 21.55 13.23 -9.29
N ASN A 126 21.89 14.10 -10.22
CA ASN A 126 21.61 13.95 -11.66
C ASN A 126 20.13 13.68 -12.01
N GLY A 127 19.21 14.17 -11.18
CA GLY A 127 17.77 13.96 -11.36
C GLY A 127 17.25 12.60 -10.90
N MET A 128 18.09 11.72 -10.35
CA MET A 128 17.72 10.41 -9.83
C MET A 128 17.01 10.55 -8.49
N ILE A 129 15.90 9.78 -8.32
CA ILE A 129 15.14 9.75 -7.07
C ILE A 129 14.97 8.29 -6.62
N CYS A 130 15.20 8.06 -5.33
CA CYS A 130 14.90 6.78 -4.70
C CYS A 130 13.98 6.95 -3.48
N TYR A 131 13.40 5.87 -3.05
CA TYR A 131 12.59 5.80 -1.84
C TYR A 131 13.13 4.71 -0.91
N THR A 132 13.22 5.05 0.38
CA THR A 132 13.52 4.03 1.40
C THR A 132 12.28 3.20 1.68
N GLY A 133 12.44 1.88 1.63
CA GLY A 133 11.33 0.94 1.78
C GLY A 133 11.10 0.44 3.19
N VAL A 134 12.05 0.62 4.10
CA VAL A 134 12.03 0.08 5.47
C VAL A 134 12.62 1.12 6.42
N ASP A 135 12.12 1.15 7.65
CA ASP A 135 12.80 1.88 8.72
C ASP A 135 14.23 1.34 8.86
N PRO A 136 15.26 2.18 8.67
CA PRO A 136 16.65 1.74 8.68
C PRO A 136 17.10 1.10 10.00
N THR A 137 16.32 1.27 11.08
CA THR A 137 16.63 0.67 12.38
C THR A 137 16.19 -0.78 12.50
N TYR A 138 15.28 -1.24 11.62
CA TYR A 138 14.64 -2.55 11.75
C TYR A 138 15.57 -3.74 11.42
N PHE A 139 16.47 -3.59 10.44
CA PHE A 139 17.42 -4.64 10.05
C PHE A 139 18.86 -4.31 10.45
N GLY A 140 19.08 -3.35 11.34
CA GLY A 140 20.43 -2.84 11.59
C GLY A 140 21.03 -2.11 10.38
N ALA A 141 20.19 -1.84 9.37
CA ALA A 141 20.59 -1.07 8.21
C ALA A 141 20.82 0.39 8.64
N GLY A 142 21.94 0.98 8.24
CA GLY A 142 22.26 2.38 8.54
C GLY A 142 21.24 3.36 7.93
N LYS A 143 21.37 4.64 8.31
CA LYS A 143 20.54 5.76 7.81
C LYS A 143 20.41 5.84 6.28
N ASP A 144 21.37 5.25 5.58
CA ASP A 144 21.50 5.31 4.13
C ASP A 144 21.01 4.07 3.40
N TYR A 145 20.35 3.15 4.13
CA TYR A 145 19.78 1.97 3.50
C TYR A 145 18.71 2.34 2.47
N ILE A 146 18.93 1.93 1.26
CA ILE A 146 18.04 2.11 0.13
C ILE A 146 17.71 0.74 -0.44
N ASP A 147 16.44 0.47 -0.59
CA ASP A 147 15.95 -0.76 -1.20
C ASP A 147 15.36 -0.45 -2.58
N PRO A 148 15.98 -0.91 -3.67
CA PRO A 148 15.44 -0.67 -5.01
C PRO A 148 14.26 -1.59 -5.35
N ASN A 149 14.08 -2.69 -4.62
CA ASN A 149 13.13 -3.73 -4.99
C ASN A 149 11.66 -3.29 -4.93
N PHE A 150 10.78 -4.09 -5.52
CA PHE A 150 9.35 -3.81 -5.59
C PHE A 150 8.64 -3.97 -4.23
N PRO A 151 8.84 -5.05 -3.45
CA PRO A 151 8.08 -5.22 -2.20
C PRO A 151 8.36 -4.17 -1.15
N MET A 152 9.59 -3.72 -1.00
CA MET A 152 10.00 -2.92 0.16
C MET A 152 10.40 -1.49 -0.19
N GLY A 153 10.74 -1.20 -1.44
CA GLY A 153 11.41 0.05 -1.75
C GLY A 153 10.92 0.80 -2.99
N THR A 154 11.89 1.36 -3.67
CA THR A 154 11.74 2.36 -4.74
C THR A 154 10.82 1.88 -5.86
N GLY A 155 10.97 0.62 -6.33
CA GLY A 155 10.16 0.10 -7.42
C GLY A 155 8.66 0.05 -7.08
N GLY A 156 8.31 -0.42 -5.88
CA GLY A 156 6.91 -0.51 -5.45
C GLY A 156 6.29 0.85 -5.15
N ILE A 157 7.04 1.76 -4.54
CA ILE A 157 6.57 3.12 -4.27
C ILE A 157 6.40 3.88 -5.59
N GLY A 158 7.35 3.76 -6.52
CA GLY A 158 7.24 4.33 -7.86
C GLY A 158 5.98 3.84 -8.60
N PHE A 159 5.72 2.53 -8.54
CA PHE A 159 4.50 1.95 -9.10
C PHE A 159 3.22 2.53 -8.47
N LEU A 160 3.16 2.66 -7.14
CA LEU A 160 2.02 3.30 -6.48
C LEU A 160 1.81 4.73 -6.97
N MET A 161 2.88 5.53 -7.06
CA MET A 161 2.79 6.92 -7.49
C MET A 161 2.26 7.05 -8.92
N LEU A 162 2.69 6.15 -9.83
CA LEU A 162 2.15 6.09 -11.19
C LEU A 162 0.65 5.72 -11.18
N LYS A 163 0.23 4.80 -10.33
CA LYS A 163 -1.20 4.46 -10.17
C LYS A 163 -2.01 5.63 -9.61
N LEU A 164 -1.47 6.37 -8.65
CA LEU A 164 -2.11 7.58 -8.13
C LEU A 164 -2.25 8.66 -9.21
N TYR A 165 -1.24 8.84 -10.05
CA TYR A 165 -1.32 9.72 -11.21
C TYR A 165 -2.40 9.26 -12.19
N GLU A 166 -2.42 7.99 -12.55
CA GLU A 166 -3.40 7.39 -13.48
C GLU A 166 -4.85 7.65 -13.04
N VAL A 167 -5.16 7.45 -11.75
CA VAL A 167 -6.53 7.58 -11.24
C VAL A 167 -6.95 9.01 -10.91
N SER A 168 -6.00 9.93 -10.68
CA SER A 168 -6.29 11.29 -10.22
C SER A 168 -5.95 12.38 -11.22
N GLY A 169 -5.09 12.10 -12.21
CA GLY A 169 -4.52 13.10 -13.14
C GLY A 169 -3.60 14.12 -12.47
N LYS A 170 -3.27 13.97 -11.18
CA LYS A 170 -2.47 14.95 -10.43
C LYS A 170 -0.99 14.80 -10.74
N LYS A 171 -0.43 15.77 -11.45
CA LYS A 171 0.96 15.76 -11.91
C LYS A 171 1.97 15.64 -10.77
N GLU A 172 1.64 16.07 -9.56
CA GLU A 172 2.51 15.94 -8.38
C GLU A 172 3.04 14.52 -8.17
N PHE A 173 2.20 13.49 -8.43
CA PHE A 173 2.60 12.10 -8.32
C PHE A 173 3.55 11.67 -9.44
N LEU A 174 3.29 12.11 -10.66
CA LEU A 174 4.19 11.83 -11.79
C LEU A 174 5.54 12.52 -11.60
N ASP A 175 5.53 13.78 -11.16
CA ASP A 175 6.75 14.56 -10.94
C ASP A 175 7.62 13.94 -9.85
N ALA A 176 7.03 13.37 -8.81
CA ALA A 176 7.74 12.70 -7.72
C ALA A 176 8.48 11.42 -8.13
N VAL A 177 8.17 10.83 -9.29
CA VAL A 177 8.80 9.58 -9.75
C VAL A 177 9.60 9.70 -11.03
N LYS A 178 9.74 10.90 -11.59
CA LYS A 178 10.48 11.09 -12.86
C LYS A 178 11.92 10.59 -12.82
N GLY A 179 12.58 10.70 -11.67
CA GLY A 179 13.95 10.23 -11.49
C GLY A 179 14.09 8.77 -11.02
N VAL A 180 12.99 8.05 -10.87
CA VAL A 180 13.01 6.64 -10.41
C VAL A 180 13.59 5.72 -11.48
N PRO A 181 13.21 5.78 -12.77
CA PRO A 181 13.79 4.92 -13.80
C PRO A 181 15.31 5.06 -13.89
N GLU A 182 15.82 6.27 -13.91
CA GLU A 182 17.26 6.54 -13.97
C GLU A 182 17.99 5.94 -12.76
N TYR A 183 17.43 6.06 -11.57
CA TYR A 183 17.97 5.41 -10.38
C TYR A 183 17.95 3.88 -10.52
N MET A 184 16.83 3.30 -10.94
CA MET A 184 16.70 1.85 -11.10
C MET A 184 17.71 1.29 -12.10
N ASP A 185 18.01 2.02 -13.19
CA ASP A 185 19.00 1.61 -14.17
C ASP A 185 20.44 1.59 -13.60
N THR A 186 20.73 2.44 -12.61
CA THR A 186 22.06 2.44 -11.97
C THR A 186 22.29 1.27 -11.03
N VAL A 187 21.22 0.73 -10.44
CA VAL A 187 21.28 -0.38 -9.46
C VAL A 187 20.94 -1.74 -10.07
N ALA A 188 20.42 -1.76 -11.31
CA ALA A 188 20.13 -2.99 -12.03
C ALA A 188 21.44 -3.72 -12.38
N VAL A 189 21.52 -5.01 -12.04
CA VAL A 189 22.61 -5.86 -12.46
C VAL A 189 22.41 -6.18 -13.95
N LYS A 190 23.31 -5.68 -14.78
CA LYS A 190 23.36 -6.09 -16.20
C LYS A 190 23.93 -7.50 -16.26
N MET A 191 23.07 -8.47 -16.56
CA MET A 191 23.48 -9.83 -16.85
C MET A 191 23.97 -9.94 -18.29
#